data_b21d378a9fe97633adfdfb0bd7f0eb00
#
_entry.id   b21d378a9fe97633adfdfb0bd7f0eb00
#
_cell.length_a   1.000
_cell.length_b   1.000
_cell.length_c   1.000
_cell.angle_alpha   90.00
_cell.angle_beta   90.00
_cell.angle_gamma   90.00
#
_symmetry.space_group_name_H-M   'P 1'
#
loop_
_entity.id
_entity.type
_entity.pdbx_description
1 polymer ?
#
loop_
_entity_poly.entity_id
_entity_poly.type
_entity_poly.pdbx_seq_one_letter_code
_entity_poly.pdbx_strand_id
1 'polypeptide(L)' 'MEWTEESSINFINSYQNKDILWDTKHPKYYNKIKKHDAWEELAVEFKTTVDECKKKNKYSIIST' A
#
# COMPACT_ATOMS: atom_id res chain seq x y z
N MET A 1 -11.17 -7.90 5.98
CA MET A 1 -10.65 -7.19 7.16
C MET A 1 -11.33 -5.83 7.30
N GLU A 2 -11.73 -5.50 8.50
CA GLU A 2 -12.33 -4.19 8.75
C GLU A 2 -11.24 -3.19 9.14
N TRP A 3 -11.22 -2.04 8.47
CA TRP A 3 -10.21 -1.02 8.71
C TRP A 3 -10.64 -0.08 9.83
N THR A 4 -9.88 -0.08 10.91
CA THR A 4 -10.09 0.88 12.01
C THR A 4 -9.27 2.13 11.72
N GLU A 5 -9.48 3.18 12.53
CA GLU A 5 -8.69 4.41 12.40
C GLU A 5 -7.20 4.11 12.60
N GLU A 6 -6.87 3.33 13.63
CA GLU A 6 -5.49 2.97 13.90
C GLU A 6 -4.88 2.17 12.76
N SER A 7 -5.60 1.18 12.25
CA SER A 7 -5.13 0.37 11.12
C SER A 7 -4.93 1.24 9.88
N SER A 8 -5.81 2.18 9.64
CA SER A 8 -5.70 3.08 8.50
C SER A 8 -4.45 3.95 8.59
N ILE A 9 -4.17 4.49 9.77
CA ILE A 9 -2.97 5.30 9.98
C ILE A 9 -1.71 4.46 9.77
N ASN A 10 -1.69 3.25 10.34
CA ASN A 10 -0.56 2.34 10.17
C ASN A 10 -0.36 1.97 8.70
N PHE A 11 -1.45 1.75 7.98
CA PHE A 11 -1.37 1.43 6.56
C PHE A 11 -0.73 2.59 5.78
N ILE A 12 -1.17 3.81 6.02
CA ILE A 12 -0.63 4.98 5.33
C ILE A 12 0.86 5.12 5.61
N ASN A 13 1.28 4.94 6.87
CA ASN A 13 2.69 5.02 7.23
C ASN A 13 3.51 3.94 6.52
N SER A 14 3.02 2.72 6.50
CA SER A 14 3.71 1.62 5.82
C SER A 14 3.77 1.85 4.32
N TYR A 15 2.69 2.36 3.73
CA TYR A 15 2.64 2.68 2.31
C TYR A 15 3.69 3.75 1.96
N GLN A 16 3.81 4.79 2.78
CA GLN A 16 4.77 5.85 2.54
C GLN A 16 6.22 5.35 2.61
N ASN A 17 6.47 4.34 3.43
CA ASN A 17 7.80 3.74 3.53
C ASN A 17 8.14 2.88 2.32
N LYS A 18 7.16 2.53 1.50
CA LYS A 18 7.38 1.74 0.29
C LYS A 18 7.38 2.64 -0.93
N ASP A 19 8.48 3.34 -1.13
CA ASP A 19 8.64 4.29 -2.24
C ASP A 19 8.25 3.70 -3.59
N ILE A 20 8.54 2.43 -3.79
CA ILE A 20 8.25 1.73 -5.04
C ILE A 20 6.76 1.80 -5.42
N LEU A 21 5.88 2.01 -4.45
CA LEU A 21 4.44 2.03 -4.69
C LEU A 21 3.92 3.38 -5.18
N TRP A 22 4.63 4.46 -4.89
CA TRP A 22 4.12 5.80 -5.21
C TRP A 22 5.13 6.74 -5.84
N ASP A 23 6.43 6.48 -5.69
CA ASP A 23 7.48 7.38 -6.19
C ASP A 23 7.87 6.99 -7.62
N THR A 24 7.41 7.78 -8.59
CA THR A 24 7.71 7.54 -9.99
C THR A 24 9.21 7.65 -10.32
N LYS A 25 9.98 8.27 -9.44
CA LYS A 25 11.42 8.40 -9.60
C LYS A 25 12.19 7.20 -9.04
N HIS A 26 11.49 6.31 -8.34
CA HIS A 26 12.12 5.11 -7.79
C HIS A 26 12.61 4.23 -8.95
N PRO A 27 13.86 3.73 -8.90
CA PRO A 27 14.41 2.93 -10.00
C PRO A 27 13.61 1.67 -10.31
N LYS A 28 12.85 1.16 -9.36
CA LYS A 28 12.02 -0.04 -9.53
C LYS A 28 10.55 0.26 -9.71
N TYR A 29 10.16 1.53 -9.82
CA TYR A 29 8.75 1.91 -9.88
C TYR A 29 8.01 1.21 -11.02
N TYR A 30 8.65 1.08 -12.17
CA TYR A 30 8.04 0.46 -13.34
C TYR A 30 8.25 -1.05 -13.41
N ASN A 31 8.91 -1.64 -12.41
CA ASN A 31 9.08 -3.09 -12.33
C ASN A 31 7.84 -3.70 -11.69
N LYS A 32 6.97 -4.29 -12.51
CA LYS A 32 5.69 -4.85 -12.04
C LYS A 32 5.87 -5.92 -10.97
N ILE A 33 6.88 -6.75 -11.11
CA ILE A 33 7.13 -7.84 -10.16
C ILE A 33 7.52 -7.28 -8.79
N LYS A 34 8.45 -6.34 -8.75
CA LYS A 34 8.88 -5.73 -7.49
C LYS A 34 7.76 -4.94 -6.85
N LYS A 35 6.99 -4.24 -7.65
CA LYS A 35 5.85 -3.46 -7.16
C LYS A 35 4.79 -4.38 -6.56
N HIS A 36 4.50 -5.49 -7.22
CA HIS A 36 3.55 -6.47 -6.70
C HIS A 36 4.02 -7.07 -5.39
N ASP A 37 5.31 -7.39 -5.29
CA ASP A 37 5.88 -7.90 -4.04
C ASP A 37 5.68 -6.92 -2.89
N ALA A 38 5.85 -5.62 -3.14
CA ALA A 38 5.63 -4.60 -2.12
C ALA A 38 4.17 -4.58 -1.66
N TRP A 39 3.21 -4.72 -2.60
CA TRP A 39 1.80 -4.82 -2.26
C TRP A 39 1.51 -6.07 -1.42
N GLU A 40 2.14 -7.19 -1.77
CA GLU A 40 1.96 -8.42 -1.01
C GLU A 40 2.47 -8.28 0.42
N GLU A 41 3.60 -7.62 0.59
CA GLU A 41 4.13 -7.37 1.93
C GLU A 41 3.16 -6.56 2.78
N LEU A 42 2.54 -5.54 2.19
CA LEU A 42 1.52 -4.77 2.89
C LEU A 42 0.32 -5.65 3.24
N ALA A 43 -0.12 -6.48 2.31
CA ALA A 43 -1.26 -7.37 2.56
C ALA A 43 -0.98 -8.32 3.71
N VAL A 44 0.20 -8.91 3.74
CA VAL A 44 0.60 -9.81 4.82
C VAL A 44 0.68 -9.07 6.15
N GLU A 45 1.25 -7.88 6.14
CA GLU A 45 1.40 -7.07 7.36
C GLU A 45 0.05 -6.77 8.00
N PHE A 46 -0.96 -6.47 7.18
CA PHE A 46 -2.28 -6.13 7.68
C PHE A 46 -3.27 -7.29 7.61
N LYS A 47 -2.79 -8.50 7.31
CA LYS A 47 -3.60 -9.72 7.26
C LYS A 47 -4.79 -9.57 6.32
N THR A 48 -4.53 -9.03 5.15
CA THR A 48 -5.55 -8.78 4.14
C THR A 48 -5.03 -9.20 2.77
N THR A 49 -5.70 -8.78 1.70
CA THR A 49 -5.32 -9.11 0.34
C THR A 49 -4.73 -7.89 -0.37
N VAL A 50 -4.02 -8.15 -1.47
CA VAL A 50 -3.47 -7.07 -2.31
C VAL A 50 -4.60 -6.19 -2.84
N ASP A 51 -5.71 -6.79 -3.26
CA ASP A 51 -6.86 -6.03 -3.75
C ASP A 51 -7.39 -5.07 -2.70
N GLU A 52 -7.50 -5.52 -1.45
CA GLU A 52 -7.96 -4.66 -0.36
C GLU A 52 -7.00 -3.51 -0.10
N CYS A 53 -5.71 -3.78 -0.17
CA CYS A 53 -4.70 -2.73 0.02
C CYS A 53 -4.82 -1.67 -1.08
N LYS A 54 -5.01 -2.09 -2.32
CA LYS A 54 -5.15 -1.15 -3.43
C LYS A 54 -6.42 -0.32 -3.30
N LYS A 55 -7.52 -0.93 -2.88
CA LYS A 55 -8.77 -0.22 -2.64
C LYS A 55 -8.61 0.80 -1.52
N LYS A 56 -7.99 0.38 -0.42
CA LYS A 56 -7.76 1.26 0.73
C LYS A 56 -6.91 2.46 0.34
N ASN A 57 -5.86 2.22 -0.44
CA ASN A 57 -4.99 3.30 -0.89
C ASN A 57 -5.77 4.32 -1.73
N LYS A 58 -6.62 3.82 -2.64
CA LYS A 58 -7.44 4.70 -3.49
C LYS A 58 -8.35 5.59 -2.66
N TYR A 59 -9.05 5.01 -1.69
CA TYR A 59 -9.96 5.79 -0.84
C TYR A 59 -9.22 6.77 0.06
N SER A 60 -8.04 6.39 0.56
CA SER A 60 -7.24 7.28 1.39
C SER A 60 -6.79 8.52 0.63
N ILE A 61 -6.40 8.35 -0.64
CA ILE A 61 -5.98 9.46 -1.49
C ILE A 61 -7.15 10.39 -1.76
N ILE A 62 -8.32 9.85 -2.03
CA ILE A 62 -9.51 10.64 -2.34
C ILE A 62 -10.02 11.37 -1.10
N SER A 63 -9.85 10.78 0.07
CA SER A 63 -10.34 11.36 1.33
C SER A 63 -9.50 12.53 1.81
N THR A 64 -8.34 12.71 1.26
CA THR A 64 -7.51 13.85 1.59
C THR A 64 -7.67 14.94 0.53
#